data_395e0bf09f55066d23b6277062c630df
#
_entry.id   395e0bf09f55066d23b6277062c630df
#
_cell.length_a   1.000
_cell.length_b   1.000
_cell.length_c   1.000
_cell.angle_alpha   90.00
_cell.angle_beta   90.00
_cell.angle_gamma   90.00
#
_symmetry.space_group_name_H-M   'P 1'
#
loop_
_entity.id
_entity.type
_entity.pdbx_description
1 polymer ?
#
loop_
_entity_poly.entity_id
_entity_poly.type
_entity_poly.pdbx_seq_one_letter_code
_entity_poly.pdbx_strand_id
1 'polypeptide(L)'
;NLLGKRVDYSGRSVIVVGPELKMHQCGLPKEMALELFKPFVMKRLVNSGQATNIKSAKRMVERATTAVWDVLEDVIKEHPVLLNRAPTLHRLGIQAFEPILSEGRAIKLHPLVCTAYNADFDGDQMAVHLPLSAEAQAEARMLMLSVNNILAPKDGKPVAVPSQDMVLGSYYLTIIKEGAKGEGMRFSSFNEALLAYFHGEVELQARIKIYIPNKDIYEEPSSEGVSLVTTTVGNAILNEELPVEMRYFHCLLYTSPSPR
;
A
#
# COMPACT_ATOMS: atom_id res chain seq x y z
N ASN A 1 18.55 -30.11 11.85
CA ASN A 1 19.00 -29.29 12.98
C ASN A 1 20.31 -28.52 12.73
N LEU A 2 21.15 -28.91 11.77
CA LEU A 2 22.39 -28.21 11.42
C LEU A 2 22.15 -27.06 10.43
N LEU A 3 21.25 -27.24 9.45
CA LEU A 3 20.97 -26.27 8.39
C LEU A 3 19.72 -25.41 8.62
N GLY A 4 18.99 -25.67 9.69
CA GLY A 4 17.78 -24.91 10.03
C GLY A 4 17.10 -25.45 11.27
N LYS A 5 16.32 -24.59 11.91
CA LYS A 5 15.52 -24.91 13.09
C LYS A 5 14.12 -24.37 12.90
N ARG A 6 13.15 -24.96 13.61
CA ARG A 6 11.82 -24.35 13.78
C ARG A 6 11.94 -23.15 14.69
N VAL A 7 11.20 -22.10 14.37
CA VAL A 7 11.23 -20.85 15.14
C VAL A 7 9.87 -20.58 15.76
N ASP A 8 9.89 -19.99 16.96
CA ASP A 8 8.71 -19.44 17.63
C ASP A 8 8.40 -18.04 17.10
N TYR A 9 7.32 -17.44 17.55
CA TYR A 9 6.85 -16.12 17.14
C TYR A 9 6.69 -16.00 15.61
N SER A 10 6.11 -17.04 15.03
CA SER A 10 5.80 -17.11 13.62
C SER A 10 4.39 -17.64 13.39
N GLY A 11 3.78 -17.24 12.31
CA GLY A 11 2.48 -17.68 11.87
C GLY A 11 2.43 -17.83 10.36
N ARG A 12 1.35 -18.36 9.85
CA ARG A 12 1.12 -18.52 8.41
C ARG A 12 -0.34 -18.32 8.10
N SER A 13 -0.63 -17.59 7.03
CA SER A 13 -1.98 -17.42 6.51
C SER A 13 -2.00 -17.17 5.02
N VAL A 14 -3.17 -17.25 4.44
CA VAL A 14 -3.44 -16.88 3.05
C VAL A 14 -3.28 -15.36 2.89
N ILE A 15 -2.84 -14.92 1.73
CA ILE A 15 -2.70 -13.51 1.39
C ILE A 15 -3.89 -13.04 0.53
N VAL A 16 -4.26 -11.79 0.73
CA VAL A 16 -5.23 -11.07 -0.10
C VAL A 16 -4.70 -9.69 -0.45
N VAL A 17 -5.23 -9.11 -1.51
CA VAL A 17 -4.83 -7.77 -1.94
C VAL A 17 -5.29 -6.72 -0.94
N GLY A 18 -4.41 -5.77 -0.61
CA GLY A 18 -4.70 -4.61 0.22
C GLY A 18 -4.30 -3.32 -0.49
N PRO A 19 -5.11 -2.83 -1.45
CA PRO A 19 -4.76 -1.62 -2.21
C PRO A 19 -4.77 -0.35 -1.36
N GLU A 20 -5.46 -0.36 -0.23
CA GLU A 20 -5.53 0.74 0.75
C GLU A 20 -4.25 0.89 1.59
N LEU A 21 -3.37 -0.11 1.58
CA LEU A 21 -2.13 -0.10 2.35
C LEU A 21 -1.07 0.79 1.69
N LYS A 22 -0.23 1.40 2.50
CA LYS A 22 1.01 2.00 1.99
C LYS A 22 2.02 0.90 1.68
N MET A 23 3.00 1.19 0.83
CA MET A 23 3.98 0.20 0.37
C MET A 23 4.79 -0.45 1.50
N HIS A 24 5.02 0.26 2.61
CA HIS A 24 5.72 -0.25 3.80
C HIS A 24 4.79 -0.97 4.79
N GLN A 25 3.48 -1.03 4.54
CA GLN A 25 2.49 -1.58 5.46
C GLN A 25 2.00 -2.96 5.01
N CYS A 26 1.61 -3.78 5.97
CA CYS A 26 0.87 -5.01 5.75
C CYS A 26 -0.33 -5.10 6.69
N GLY A 27 -1.41 -5.70 6.22
CA GLY A 27 -2.56 -5.99 7.07
C GLY A 27 -2.39 -7.33 7.77
N LEU A 28 -2.30 -7.31 9.10
CA LEU A 28 -2.15 -8.52 9.90
C LEU A 28 -3.49 -8.85 10.57
N PRO A 29 -4.00 -10.10 10.46
CA PRO A 29 -5.20 -10.52 11.19
C PRO A 29 -5.09 -10.28 12.69
N LYS A 30 -6.14 -9.69 13.29
CA LYS A 30 -6.16 -9.34 14.71
C LYS A 30 -5.83 -10.53 15.63
N GLU A 31 -6.41 -11.69 15.35
CA GLU A 31 -6.16 -12.91 16.14
C GLU A 31 -4.68 -13.36 16.03
N MET A 32 -4.11 -13.33 14.83
CA MET A 32 -2.72 -13.67 14.62
C MET A 32 -1.78 -12.66 15.29
N ALA A 33 -2.08 -11.37 15.17
CA ALA A 33 -1.31 -10.32 15.84
C ALA A 33 -1.29 -10.51 17.36
N LEU A 34 -2.45 -10.82 17.97
CA LEU A 34 -2.54 -11.06 19.42
C LEU A 34 -1.66 -12.22 19.88
N GLU A 35 -1.61 -13.32 19.13
CA GLU A 35 -0.75 -14.45 19.47
C GLU A 35 0.75 -14.13 19.27
N LEU A 36 1.11 -13.49 18.16
CA LEU A 36 2.50 -13.13 17.88
C LEU A 36 3.06 -12.13 18.90
N PHE A 37 2.30 -11.10 19.24
CA PHE A 37 2.69 -10.03 20.15
C PHE A 37 2.34 -10.29 21.63
N LYS A 38 1.82 -11.46 21.96
CA LYS A 38 1.36 -11.82 23.30
C LYS A 38 2.29 -11.43 24.45
N PRO A 39 3.60 -11.72 24.41
CA PRO A 39 4.50 -11.33 25.49
C PRO A 39 4.66 -9.82 25.64
N PHE A 40 4.69 -9.09 24.51
CA PHE A 40 4.82 -7.65 24.51
C PHE A 40 3.56 -6.97 25.06
N VAL A 41 2.39 -7.45 24.69
CA VAL A 41 1.10 -6.98 25.20
C VAL A 41 1.01 -7.24 26.71
N MET A 42 1.36 -8.46 27.18
CA MET A 42 1.36 -8.78 28.61
C MET A 42 2.31 -7.86 29.40
N LYS A 43 3.53 -7.61 28.89
CA LYS A 43 4.49 -6.70 29.51
C LYS A 43 3.92 -5.26 29.58
N ARG A 44 3.29 -4.80 28.50
CA ARG A 44 2.71 -3.46 28.44
C ARG A 44 1.53 -3.31 29.39
N LEU A 45 0.64 -4.30 29.50
CA LEU A 45 -0.48 -4.33 30.44
C LEU A 45 -0.04 -4.24 31.91
N VAL A 46 1.04 -4.94 32.27
CA VAL A 46 1.62 -4.85 33.62
C VAL A 46 2.26 -3.49 33.87
N ASN A 47 3.04 -2.97 32.91
CA ASN A 47 3.71 -1.68 33.04
C ASN A 47 2.75 -0.50 33.09
N SER A 48 1.60 -0.58 32.41
CA SER A 48 0.53 0.44 32.45
C SER A 48 -0.36 0.35 33.69
N GLY A 49 -0.13 -0.63 34.58
CA GLY A 49 -0.93 -0.82 35.78
C GLY A 49 -2.34 -1.41 35.55
N GLN A 50 -2.68 -1.78 34.32
CA GLN A 50 -3.97 -2.41 34.00
C GLN A 50 -4.05 -3.86 34.48
N ALA A 51 -2.92 -4.51 34.63
CA ALA A 51 -2.82 -5.84 35.21
C ALA A 51 -1.86 -5.81 36.43
N THR A 52 -2.26 -6.44 37.53
CA THR A 52 -1.48 -6.49 38.77
C THR A 52 -0.25 -7.41 38.68
N ASN A 53 -0.32 -8.42 37.85
CA ASN A 53 0.76 -9.38 37.60
C ASN A 53 0.62 -10.06 36.23
N ILE A 54 1.67 -10.79 35.83
CA ILE A 54 1.72 -11.50 34.53
C ILE A 54 0.59 -12.51 34.39
N LYS A 55 0.18 -13.17 35.49
CA LYS A 55 -0.90 -14.16 35.48
C LYS A 55 -2.26 -13.50 35.20
N SER A 56 -2.48 -12.31 35.75
CA SER A 56 -3.68 -11.49 35.46
C SER A 56 -3.65 -10.99 34.01
N ALA A 57 -2.51 -10.47 33.53
CA ALA A 57 -2.35 -10.05 32.15
C ALA A 57 -2.64 -11.19 31.16
N LYS A 58 -2.13 -12.40 31.42
CA LYS A 58 -2.40 -13.57 30.59
C LYS A 58 -3.91 -13.88 30.49
N ARG A 59 -4.64 -13.84 31.61
CA ARG A 59 -6.10 -14.04 31.61
C ARG A 59 -6.86 -12.96 30.83
N MET A 60 -6.38 -11.71 30.90
CA MET A 60 -6.97 -10.60 30.13
C MET A 60 -6.76 -10.81 28.62
N VAL A 61 -5.58 -11.23 28.21
CA VAL A 61 -5.26 -11.55 26.79
C VAL A 61 -6.10 -12.74 26.30
N GLU A 62 -6.22 -13.80 27.09
CA GLU A 62 -7.05 -14.98 26.76
C GLU A 62 -8.54 -14.64 26.62
N ARG A 63 -9.03 -13.63 27.33
CA ARG A 63 -10.41 -13.12 27.23
C ARG A 63 -10.59 -12.05 26.14
N ALA A 64 -9.51 -11.61 25.51
CA ALA A 64 -9.50 -10.58 24.48
C ALA A 64 -10.33 -9.32 24.85
N THR A 65 -10.08 -8.79 26.06
CA THR A 65 -10.79 -7.59 26.55
C THR A 65 -10.47 -6.37 25.69
N THR A 66 -11.35 -5.35 25.70
CA THR A 66 -11.17 -4.12 24.92
C THR A 66 -9.81 -3.46 25.19
N ALA A 67 -9.40 -3.39 26.47
CA ALA A 67 -8.10 -2.86 26.86
C ALA A 67 -6.91 -3.61 26.23
N VAL A 68 -7.05 -4.88 25.91
CA VAL A 68 -6.01 -5.67 25.23
C VAL A 68 -5.84 -5.21 23.78
N TRP A 69 -6.95 -4.89 23.10
CA TRP A 69 -6.90 -4.41 21.72
C TRP A 69 -6.25 -3.03 21.60
N ASP A 70 -6.54 -2.11 22.52
CA ASP A 70 -5.93 -0.78 22.58
C ASP A 70 -4.41 -0.90 22.82
N VAL A 71 -4.01 -1.76 23.77
CA VAL A 71 -2.57 -2.00 24.03
C VAL A 71 -1.90 -2.71 22.86
N LEU A 72 -2.58 -3.65 22.19
CA LEU A 72 -2.04 -4.32 21.00
C LEU A 72 -1.77 -3.34 19.88
N GLU A 73 -2.70 -2.41 19.62
CA GLU A 73 -2.52 -1.37 18.60
C GLU A 73 -1.30 -0.49 18.90
N ASP A 74 -1.08 -0.13 20.17
CA ASP A 74 0.10 0.65 20.57
C ASP A 74 1.41 -0.15 20.47
N VAL A 75 1.38 -1.44 20.76
CA VAL A 75 2.57 -2.30 20.70
C VAL A 75 2.97 -2.57 19.25
N ILE A 76 2.02 -2.68 18.35
CA ILE A 76 2.25 -2.93 16.92
C ILE A 76 2.87 -1.72 16.23
N LYS A 77 2.48 -0.51 16.64
CA LYS A 77 3.13 0.71 16.17
C LYS A 77 4.64 0.58 16.41
N GLU A 78 5.43 0.84 15.40
CA GLU A 78 6.89 0.79 15.50
C GLU A 78 7.54 -0.60 15.64
N HIS A 79 6.80 -1.70 15.57
CA HIS A 79 7.37 -3.04 15.61
C HIS A 79 7.22 -3.74 14.24
N PRO A 80 8.27 -3.76 13.40
CA PRO A 80 8.18 -4.36 12.08
C PRO A 80 8.02 -5.88 12.18
N VAL A 81 7.32 -6.45 11.21
CA VAL A 81 7.21 -7.90 11.01
C VAL A 81 7.85 -8.30 9.69
N LEU A 82 8.37 -9.51 9.61
CA LEU A 82 8.92 -10.07 8.38
C LEU A 82 7.88 -10.96 7.72
N LEU A 83 7.61 -10.72 6.44
CA LEU A 83 6.80 -11.60 5.60
C LEU A 83 7.70 -12.41 4.68
N ASN A 84 7.43 -13.70 4.57
CA ASN A 84 8.14 -14.62 3.70
C ASN A 84 7.16 -15.44 2.87
N ARG A 85 7.42 -15.54 1.56
CA ARG A 85 6.76 -16.49 0.67
C ARG A 85 7.73 -17.61 0.26
N ALA A 86 7.34 -18.85 0.45
CA ALA A 86 8.09 -20.00 -0.05
C ALA A 86 7.70 -20.32 -1.52
N PRO A 87 8.65 -20.70 -2.39
CA PRO A 87 10.08 -20.81 -2.13
C PRO A 87 10.79 -19.46 -2.11
N THR A 88 11.73 -19.30 -1.17
CA THR A 88 12.55 -18.06 -1.10
C THR A 88 13.71 -18.18 -2.07
N LEU A 89 13.54 -17.63 -3.27
CA LEU A 89 14.52 -17.74 -4.37
C LEU A 89 15.62 -16.67 -4.30
N HIS A 90 15.31 -15.51 -3.72
CA HIS A 90 16.22 -14.39 -3.59
C HIS A 90 15.89 -13.55 -2.34
N ARG A 91 16.73 -12.60 -1.98
CA ARG A 91 16.61 -11.81 -0.74
C ARG A 91 15.28 -11.05 -0.61
N LEU A 92 14.65 -10.65 -1.71
CA LEU A 92 13.36 -9.95 -1.68
C LEU A 92 12.16 -10.88 -1.40
N GLY A 93 12.39 -12.19 -1.31
CA GLY A 93 11.40 -13.16 -0.82
C GLY A 93 11.15 -13.06 0.69
N ILE A 94 11.92 -12.24 1.41
CA ILE A 94 11.71 -11.87 2.81
C ILE A 94 11.84 -10.35 2.90
N GLN A 95 10.77 -9.67 3.29
CA GLN A 95 10.77 -8.22 3.47
C GLN A 95 10.09 -7.86 4.79
N ALA A 96 10.48 -6.72 5.36
CA ALA A 96 9.87 -6.17 6.55
C ALA A 96 8.71 -5.22 6.18
N PHE A 97 7.70 -5.22 7.02
CA PHE A 97 6.53 -4.35 6.92
C PHE A 97 6.13 -3.85 8.29
N GLU A 98 5.52 -2.68 8.34
CA GLU A 98 4.81 -2.19 9.51
C GLU A 98 3.40 -2.78 9.53
N PRO A 99 3.04 -3.57 10.55
CA PRO A 99 1.73 -4.21 10.58
C PRO A 99 0.63 -3.23 10.95
N ILE A 100 -0.51 -3.36 10.26
CA ILE A 100 -1.78 -2.73 10.61
C ILE A 100 -2.78 -3.85 10.90
N LEU A 101 -3.60 -3.68 11.92
CA LEU A 101 -4.63 -4.66 12.26
C LEU A 101 -5.71 -4.69 11.16
N SER A 102 -5.99 -5.87 10.65
CA SER A 102 -7.03 -6.10 9.66
C SER A 102 -8.10 -7.04 10.20
N GLU A 103 -9.32 -6.82 9.77
CA GLU A 103 -10.41 -7.76 10.00
C GLU A 103 -10.23 -9.01 9.12
N GLY A 104 -10.78 -10.13 9.58
CA GLY A 104 -10.68 -11.41 8.87
C GLY A 104 -9.45 -12.23 9.27
N ARG A 105 -9.12 -13.25 8.48
CA ARG A 105 -8.06 -14.23 8.76
C ARG A 105 -6.92 -14.21 7.76
N ALA A 106 -7.05 -13.45 6.70
CA ALA A 106 -6.05 -13.33 5.65
C ALA A 106 -5.11 -12.15 5.88
N ILE A 107 -3.86 -12.31 5.52
CA ILE A 107 -2.86 -11.23 5.52
C ILE A 107 -3.13 -10.35 4.30
N LYS A 108 -3.25 -9.04 4.51
CA LYS A 108 -3.34 -8.08 3.39
C LYS A 108 -1.95 -7.66 2.96
N LEU A 109 -1.70 -7.74 1.67
CA LEU A 109 -0.41 -7.40 1.05
C LEU A 109 -0.58 -6.31 0.01
N HIS A 110 0.34 -5.34 0.00
CA HIS A 110 0.33 -4.28 -1.00
C HIS A 110 0.64 -4.86 -2.39
N PRO A 111 -0.14 -4.53 -3.43
CA PRO A 111 0.00 -5.16 -4.75
C PRO A 111 1.37 -4.93 -5.41
N LEU A 112 2.04 -3.79 -5.20
CA LEU A 112 3.35 -3.51 -5.79
C LEU A 112 4.49 -4.42 -5.30
N VAL A 113 4.36 -5.05 -4.13
CA VAL A 113 5.40 -5.97 -3.62
C VAL A 113 5.21 -7.41 -4.12
N CYS A 114 4.07 -7.73 -4.74
CA CYS A 114 3.78 -9.08 -5.24
C CYS A 114 4.80 -9.55 -6.27
N THR A 115 5.30 -8.65 -7.12
CA THR A 115 6.33 -8.96 -8.11
C THR A 115 7.62 -9.45 -7.46
N ALA A 116 8.05 -8.82 -6.34
CA ALA A 116 9.23 -9.21 -5.60
C ALA A 116 9.09 -10.60 -4.96
N TYR A 117 7.91 -10.94 -4.49
CA TYR A 117 7.60 -12.25 -3.91
C TYR A 117 7.26 -13.32 -4.95
N ASN A 118 7.02 -12.93 -6.20
CA ASN A 118 6.35 -13.78 -7.20
C ASN A 118 5.06 -14.39 -6.63
N ALA A 119 4.26 -13.54 -5.98
CA ALA A 119 3.04 -13.92 -5.29
C ALA A 119 1.81 -13.51 -6.10
N ASP A 120 0.80 -14.34 -6.06
CA ASP A 120 -0.55 -14.05 -6.56
C ASP A 120 -1.61 -14.31 -5.46
N PHE A 121 -2.85 -13.94 -5.72
CA PHE A 121 -3.93 -14.03 -4.75
C PHE A 121 -4.90 -15.18 -5.05
N ASP A 122 -4.41 -16.25 -5.66
CA ASP A 122 -5.17 -17.46 -6.01
C ASP A 122 -5.25 -18.50 -4.88
N GLY A 123 -4.70 -18.18 -3.71
CA GLY A 123 -4.63 -19.07 -2.55
C GLY A 123 -3.22 -19.17 -1.96
N ASP A 124 -2.29 -18.36 -2.44
CA ASP A 124 -0.94 -18.27 -1.89
C ASP A 124 -0.95 -17.95 -0.40
N GLN A 125 0.01 -18.54 0.32
CA GLN A 125 0.22 -18.33 1.74
C GLN A 125 1.57 -17.69 1.99
N MET A 126 1.63 -16.84 3.02
CA MET A 126 2.87 -16.27 3.52
C MET A 126 3.09 -16.57 4.99
N ALA A 127 4.35 -16.75 5.37
CA ALA A 127 4.76 -16.83 6.76
C ALA A 127 5.06 -15.42 7.31
N VAL A 128 4.68 -15.21 8.55
CA VAL A 128 4.97 -13.99 9.33
C VAL A 128 5.95 -14.35 10.42
N HIS A 129 7.00 -13.55 10.59
CA HIS A 129 7.99 -13.70 11.66
C HIS A 129 8.15 -12.39 12.42
N LEU A 130 8.29 -12.48 13.73
CA LEU A 130 8.44 -11.33 14.61
C LEU A 130 9.89 -11.17 15.06
N PRO A 131 10.61 -10.10 14.69
CA PRO A 131 11.91 -9.77 15.27
C PRO A 131 11.77 -9.46 16.77
N LEU A 132 12.56 -10.11 17.61
CA LEU A 132 12.43 -9.99 19.08
C LEU A 132 13.40 -8.98 19.68
N SER A 133 14.67 -9.00 19.26
CA SER A 133 15.69 -8.10 19.81
C SER A 133 15.64 -6.71 19.18
N ALA A 134 16.16 -5.71 19.87
CA ALA A 134 16.24 -4.35 19.36
C ALA A 134 17.12 -4.26 18.10
N GLU A 135 18.20 -5.03 18.06
CA GLU A 135 19.12 -5.12 16.91
C GLU A 135 18.38 -5.71 15.70
N ALA A 136 17.64 -6.82 15.88
CA ALA A 136 16.87 -7.45 14.81
C ALA A 136 15.77 -6.52 14.28
N GLN A 137 15.12 -5.75 15.14
CA GLN A 137 14.13 -4.75 14.73
C GLN A 137 14.76 -3.60 13.94
N ALA A 138 15.95 -3.13 14.38
CA ALA A 138 16.69 -2.10 13.67
C ALA A 138 17.14 -2.59 12.27
N GLU A 139 17.68 -3.80 12.17
CA GLU A 139 18.03 -4.42 10.87
C GLU A 139 16.80 -4.57 9.97
N ALA A 140 15.67 -5.04 10.51
CA ALA A 140 14.44 -5.16 9.76
C ALA A 140 13.99 -3.80 9.18
N ARG A 141 14.06 -2.72 9.95
CA ARG A 141 13.71 -1.37 9.48
C ARG A 141 14.70 -0.79 8.49
N MET A 142 15.98 -0.91 8.75
CA MET A 142 17.01 -0.22 7.97
C MET A 142 17.33 -0.96 6.67
N LEU A 143 17.34 -2.31 6.69
CA LEU A 143 17.81 -3.12 5.58
C LEU A 143 16.67 -3.85 4.85
N MET A 144 15.63 -4.30 5.56
CA MET A 144 14.64 -5.23 5.02
C MET A 144 13.29 -4.59 4.71
N LEU A 145 13.05 -3.34 5.10
CA LEU A 145 11.77 -2.68 4.82
C LEU A 145 11.52 -2.61 3.32
N SER A 146 10.28 -2.88 2.90
CA SER A 146 9.90 -2.97 1.48
C SER A 146 10.24 -1.72 0.67
N VAL A 147 10.09 -0.53 1.26
CA VAL A 147 10.43 0.76 0.62
C VAL A 147 11.93 0.95 0.37
N ASN A 148 12.79 0.27 1.12
CA ASN A 148 14.25 0.33 0.95
C ASN A 148 14.74 -0.67 -0.12
N ASN A 149 13.88 -1.56 -0.60
CA ASN A 149 14.20 -2.64 -1.53
C ASN A 149 13.41 -2.52 -2.85
N ILE A 150 13.31 -1.32 -3.39
CA ILE A 150 12.57 -1.04 -4.62
C ILE A 150 13.34 -1.53 -5.87
N LEU A 151 14.67 -1.59 -5.79
CA LEU A 151 15.52 -1.97 -6.91
C LEU A 151 15.96 -3.44 -6.83
N ALA A 152 15.93 -4.12 -7.96
CA ALA A 152 16.40 -5.50 -8.08
C ALA A 152 17.92 -5.57 -7.92
N PRO A 153 18.45 -6.46 -7.05
CA PRO A 153 19.88 -6.58 -6.83
C PRO A 153 20.66 -7.13 -8.04
N LYS A 154 19.98 -7.77 -8.99
CA LYS A 154 20.60 -8.39 -10.16
C LYS A 154 20.98 -7.38 -11.27
N ASP A 155 20.15 -6.36 -11.50
CA ASP A 155 20.25 -5.45 -12.64
C ASP A 155 19.95 -3.98 -12.30
N GLY A 156 19.62 -3.69 -11.04
CA GLY A 156 19.31 -2.33 -10.60
C GLY A 156 17.99 -1.76 -11.12
N LYS A 157 17.18 -2.58 -11.81
CA LYS A 157 15.87 -2.12 -12.31
C LYS A 157 14.84 -2.10 -11.20
N PRO A 158 13.83 -1.22 -11.27
CA PRO A 158 12.75 -1.21 -10.28
C PRO A 158 11.96 -2.53 -10.31
N VAL A 159 11.71 -3.08 -9.14
CA VAL A 159 10.87 -4.28 -8.94
C VAL A 159 9.42 -3.89 -8.68
N ALA A 160 9.22 -2.80 -7.95
CA ALA A 160 7.89 -2.27 -7.66
C ALA A 160 7.40 -1.41 -8.83
N VAL A 161 6.82 -2.08 -9.81
CA VAL A 161 6.23 -1.43 -11.00
C VAL A 161 4.75 -1.80 -11.12
N PRO A 162 3.89 -0.91 -11.63
CA PRO A 162 2.51 -1.26 -11.93
C PRO A 162 2.44 -2.44 -12.89
N SER A 163 1.57 -3.40 -12.62
CA SER A 163 1.39 -4.61 -13.44
C SER A 163 -0.09 -5.00 -13.49
N GLN A 164 -0.45 -5.85 -14.46
CA GLN A 164 -1.78 -6.45 -14.58
C GLN A 164 -2.92 -5.44 -14.41
N ASP A 165 -3.75 -5.60 -13.38
CA ASP A 165 -4.96 -4.79 -13.14
C ASP A 165 -4.63 -3.31 -12.87
N MET A 166 -3.45 -2.99 -12.34
CA MET A 166 -3.03 -1.60 -12.12
C MET A 166 -2.80 -0.89 -13.47
N VAL A 167 -2.17 -1.57 -14.43
CA VAL A 167 -1.97 -1.04 -15.79
C VAL A 167 -3.32 -0.88 -16.48
N LEU A 168 -4.19 -1.88 -16.37
CA LEU A 168 -5.54 -1.84 -16.93
C LEU A 168 -6.37 -0.70 -16.33
N GLY A 169 -6.31 -0.51 -15.01
CA GLY A 169 -6.99 0.57 -14.30
C GLY A 169 -6.49 1.96 -14.73
N SER A 170 -5.17 2.14 -14.81
CA SER A 170 -4.57 3.39 -15.28
C SER A 170 -4.95 3.69 -16.75
N TYR A 171 -4.95 2.67 -17.59
CA TYR A 171 -5.42 2.79 -18.96
C TYR A 171 -6.89 3.21 -19.02
N TYR A 172 -7.77 2.55 -18.25
CA TYR A 172 -9.19 2.88 -18.20
C TYR A 172 -9.47 4.32 -17.75
N LEU A 173 -8.67 4.83 -16.78
CA LEU A 173 -8.77 6.23 -16.34
C LEU A 173 -8.39 7.23 -17.43
N THR A 174 -7.44 6.88 -18.31
CA THR A 174 -6.88 7.79 -19.30
C THR A 174 -7.54 7.71 -20.68
N ILE A 175 -8.48 6.77 -20.92
CA ILE A 175 -9.23 6.67 -22.17
C ILE A 175 -10.11 7.91 -22.35
N ILE A 176 -10.20 8.37 -23.61
CA ILE A 176 -11.14 9.40 -24.05
C ILE A 176 -12.28 8.72 -24.79
N LYS A 177 -13.51 8.98 -24.37
CA LYS A 177 -14.72 8.50 -25.03
C LYS A 177 -15.42 9.67 -25.68
N GLU A 178 -15.51 9.65 -27.02
CA GLU A 178 -16.24 10.66 -27.79
C GLU A 178 -17.76 10.51 -27.58
N GLY A 179 -18.46 11.63 -27.47
CA GLY A 179 -19.90 11.64 -27.24
C GLY A 179 -20.32 11.27 -25.81
N ALA A 180 -19.37 11.24 -24.85
CA ALA A 180 -19.68 10.98 -23.45
C ALA A 180 -20.42 12.17 -22.82
N LYS A 181 -21.26 11.89 -21.81
CA LYS A 181 -22.03 12.91 -21.11
C LYS A 181 -21.09 13.96 -20.50
N GLY A 182 -21.38 15.25 -20.75
CA GLY A 182 -20.57 16.38 -20.26
C GLY A 182 -19.37 16.73 -21.13
N GLU A 183 -19.27 16.19 -22.36
CA GLU A 183 -18.21 16.56 -23.27
C GLU A 183 -18.21 18.06 -23.60
N GLY A 184 -17.03 18.70 -23.58
CA GLY A 184 -16.85 20.10 -23.88
C GLY A 184 -17.11 21.06 -22.70
N MET A 185 -17.59 20.58 -21.57
CA MET A 185 -17.77 21.39 -20.36
C MET A 185 -16.46 22.02 -19.87
N ARG A 186 -16.56 23.20 -19.26
CA ARG A 186 -15.44 23.96 -18.72
C ARG A 186 -15.58 24.09 -17.22
N PHE A 187 -14.48 23.86 -16.52
CA PHE A 187 -14.42 23.94 -15.06
C PHE A 187 -13.32 24.89 -14.61
N SER A 188 -13.59 25.63 -13.54
CA SER A 188 -12.63 26.57 -12.96
C SER A 188 -11.52 25.88 -12.17
N SER A 189 -11.75 24.64 -11.74
CA SER A 189 -10.79 23.86 -10.96
C SER A 189 -11.04 22.35 -11.11
N PHE A 190 -10.06 21.55 -10.72
CA PHE A 190 -10.19 20.09 -10.64
C PHE A 190 -11.33 19.67 -9.71
N ASN A 191 -11.44 20.30 -8.52
CA ASN A 191 -12.48 19.97 -7.54
C ASN A 191 -13.89 20.19 -8.08
N GLU A 192 -14.11 21.23 -8.89
CA GLU A 192 -15.40 21.46 -9.53
C GLU A 192 -15.73 20.35 -10.55
N ALA A 193 -14.76 19.95 -11.35
CA ALA A 193 -14.94 18.83 -12.30
C ALA A 193 -15.25 17.52 -11.58
N LEU A 194 -14.57 17.25 -10.45
CA LEU A 194 -14.79 16.08 -9.62
C LEU A 194 -16.19 16.07 -8.98
N LEU A 195 -16.67 17.21 -8.49
CA LEU A 195 -18.03 17.36 -7.99
C LEU A 195 -19.08 17.09 -9.08
N ALA A 196 -18.89 17.63 -10.30
CA ALA A 196 -19.78 17.37 -11.43
C ALA A 196 -19.81 15.88 -11.81
N TYR A 197 -18.67 15.19 -11.70
CA TYR A 197 -18.60 13.75 -11.87
C TYR A 197 -19.41 12.98 -10.80
N PHE A 198 -19.27 13.34 -9.52
CA PHE A 198 -20.04 12.71 -8.44
C PHE A 198 -21.54 12.96 -8.54
N HIS A 199 -21.95 14.10 -9.09
CA HIS A 199 -23.35 14.39 -9.40
C HIS A 199 -23.86 13.71 -10.68
N GLY A 200 -22.97 13.02 -11.41
CA GLY A 200 -23.32 12.34 -12.65
C GLY A 200 -23.62 13.27 -13.83
N GLU A 201 -23.16 14.51 -13.79
CA GLU A 201 -23.27 15.48 -14.88
C GLU A 201 -22.22 15.24 -15.98
N VAL A 202 -21.05 14.71 -15.57
CA VAL A 202 -19.93 14.39 -16.44
C VAL A 202 -19.52 12.94 -16.26
N GLU A 203 -19.23 12.24 -17.34
CA GLU A 203 -18.63 10.90 -17.31
C GLU A 203 -17.11 11.00 -17.09
N LEU A 204 -16.53 9.96 -16.47
CA LEU A 204 -15.10 9.88 -16.15
C LEU A 204 -14.20 10.09 -17.39
N GLN A 205 -14.62 9.64 -18.54
CA GLN A 205 -13.90 9.61 -19.81
C GLN A 205 -14.32 10.71 -20.79
N ALA A 206 -15.22 11.61 -20.34
CA ALA A 206 -15.65 12.74 -21.16
C ALA A 206 -14.53 13.76 -21.32
N ARG A 207 -14.36 14.28 -22.55
CA ARG A 207 -13.40 15.34 -22.86
C ARG A 207 -13.90 16.67 -22.29
N ILE A 208 -13.20 17.22 -21.29
CA ILE A 208 -13.52 18.45 -20.59
C ILE A 208 -12.36 19.44 -20.67
N LYS A 209 -12.62 20.69 -20.27
CA LYS A 209 -11.61 21.72 -20.15
C LYS A 209 -11.52 22.22 -18.72
N ILE A 210 -10.31 22.21 -18.14
CA ILE A 210 -10.07 22.64 -16.76
C ILE A 210 -9.02 23.76 -16.77
N TYR A 211 -9.26 24.79 -15.94
CA TYR A 211 -8.27 25.81 -15.64
C TYR A 211 -7.31 25.28 -14.56
N ILE A 212 -6.01 25.21 -14.91
CA ILE A 212 -4.95 24.71 -14.02
C ILE A 212 -3.90 25.81 -13.82
N PRO A 213 -3.49 26.09 -12.56
CA PRO A 213 -2.40 27.02 -12.30
C PRO A 213 -1.11 26.59 -13.01
N ASN A 214 -0.39 27.55 -13.63
CA ASN A 214 0.83 27.24 -14.38
C ASN A 214 1.92 26.53 -13.57
N LYS A 215 1.96 26.75 -12.25
CA LYS A 215 2.86 26.03 -11.33
C LYS A 215 2.60 24.51 -11.25
N ASP A 216 1.43 24.07 -11.64
CA ASP A 216 1.00 22.67 -11.58
C ASP A 216 1.09 21.98 -12.97
N ILE A 217 1.61 22.67 -13.97
CA ILE A 217 1.79 22.20 -15.36
C ILE A 217 3.28 22.19 -15.68
N TYR A 218 3.78 21.07 -16.18
CA TYR A 218 5.17 20.94 -16.62
C TYR A 218 5.36 21.38 -18.09
N GLU A 219 4.31 21.26 -18.91
CA GLU A 219 4.33 21.70 -20.33
C GLU A 219 4.15 23.23 -20.43
N GLU A 220 4.49 23.80 -21.58
CA GLU A 220 4.56 25.26 -21.83
C GLU A 220 3.37 26.05 -21.25
N PRO A 221 3.59 26.82 -20.16
CA PRO A 221 2.51 27.54 -19.51
C PRO A 221 2.06 28.74 -20.34
N SER A 222 0.79 29.07 -20.33
CA SER A 222 0.27 30.29 -20.88
C SER A 222 0.78 31.52 -20.12
N SER A 223 0.85 32.68 -20.79
CA SER A 223 1.37 33.94 -20.23
C SER A 223 0.53 34.52 -19.06
N GLU A 224 -0.65 33.95 -18.76
CA GLU A 224 -1.64 34.50 -17.82
C GLU A 224 -1.67 33.88 -16.42
N GLY A 225 -0.66 33.08 -16.05
CA GLY A 225 -0.60 32.45 -14.72
C GLY A 225 -1.55 31.23 -14.53
N VAL A 226 -2.50 31.03 -15.45
CA VAL A 226 -3.45 29.89 -15.47
C VAL A 226 -3.62 29.41 -16.90
N SER A 227 -3.59 28.13 -17.13
CA SER A 227 -3.76 27.52 -18.46
C SER A 227 -5.06 26.73 -18.55
N LEU A 228 -5.74 26.85 -19.68
CA LEU A 228 -6.92 26.02 -20.00
C LEU A 228 -6.47 24.72 -20.68
N VAL A 229 -6.52 23.63 -19.93
CA VAL A 229 -6.09 22.31 -20.40
C VAL A 229 -7.30 21.48 -20.80
N THR A 230 -7.19 20.80 -21.95
CA THR A 230 -8.21 19.82 -22.40
C THR A 230 -7.79 18.44 -21.91
N THR A 231 -8.62 17.82 -21.07
CA THR A 231 -8.35 16.54 -20.44
C THR A 231 -9.65 15.77 -20.15
N THR A 232 -9.59 14.72 -19.38
CA THR A 232 -10.75 14.00 -18.84
C THR A 232 -10.71 14.04 -17.31
N VAL A 233 -11.84 13.80 -16.65
CA VAL A 233 -11.90 13.70 -15.18
C VAL A 233 -10.96 12.58 -14.70
N GLY A 234 -10.95 11.43 -15.37
CA GLY A 234 -10.10 10.29 -14.98
C GLY A 234 -8.61 10.61 -15.11
N ASN A 235 -8.19 11.30 -16.17
CA ASN A 235 -6.80 11.73 -16.32
C ASN A 235 -6.41 12.79 -15.28
N ALA A 236 -7.33 13.70 -14.94
CA ALA A 236 -7.10 14.69 -13.88
C ALA A 236 -6.92 14.03 -12.51
N ILE A 237 -7.72 13.02 -12.17
CA ILE A 237 -7.56 12.21 -10.93
C ILE A 237 -6.17 11.55 -10.87
N LEU A 238 -5.73 10.93 -11.96
CA LEU A 238 -4.40 10.30 -12.01
C LEU A 238 -3.28 11.33 -11.82
N ASN A 239 -3.39 12.50 -12.45
CA ASN A 239 -2.38 13.54 -12.37
C ASN A 239 -2.31 14.24 -11.01
N GLU A 240 -3.39 14.26 -10.23
CA GLU A 240 -3.39 14.88 -8.90
C GLU A 240 -2.37 14.18 -7.96
N GLU A 241 -2.29 12.86 -8.06
CA GLU A 241 -1.38 12.04 -7.24
C GLU A 241 0.09 12.06 -7.76
N LEU A 242 0.34 12.54 -8.97
CA LEU A 242 1.67 12.55 -9.56
C LEU A 242 2.44 13.83 -9.20
N PRO A 243 3.78 13.73 -8.98
CA PRO A 243 4.65 14.91 -8.93
C PRO A 243 4.49 15.80 -10.16
N VAL A 244 4.65 17.11 -10.01
CA VAL A 244 4.41 18.10 -11.09
C VAL A 244 5.21 17.76 -12.35
N GLU A 245 6.45 17.31 -12.19
CA GLU A 245 7.35 16.96 -13.30
C GLU A 245 6.88 15.72 -14.10
N MET A 246 5.96 14.94 -13.52
CA MET A 246 5.42 13.71 -14.13
C MET A 246 3.96 13.88 -14.56
N ARG A 247 3.36 15.05 -14.41
CA ARG A 247 1.99 15.32 -14.80
C ARG A 247 1.86 15.51 -16.31
N TYR A 248 0.97 14.72 -16.89
CA TYR A 248 0.64 14.82 -18.31
C TYR A 248 -0.88 14.85 -18.46
N PHE A 249 -1.38 15.93 -19.00
CA PHE A 249 -2.82 16.08 -19.24
C PHE A 249 -3.26 15.48 -20.59
N HIS A 250 -2.30 15.16 -21.46
CA HIS A 250 -2.53 14.39 -22.68
C HIS A 250 -2.20 12.92 -22.43
N CYS A 251 -3.01 12.00 -22.95
CA CYS A 251 -2.99 10.57 -22.69
C CYS A 251 -1.58 9.93 -22.80
N LEU A 252 -0.96 9.62 -21.67
CA LEU A 252 0.39 9.05 -21.55
C LEU A 252 0.54 7.67 -22.17
N LEU A 253 -0.48 6.84 -22.10
CA LEU A 253 -0.43 5.45 -22.55
C LEU A 253 -0.46 5.31 -24.08
N TYR A 254 -0.84 6.36 -24.80
CA TYR A 254 -0.90 6.34 -26.26
C TYR A 254 0.43 6.64 -26.96
N THR A 255 1.39 7.23 -26.26
CA THR A 255 2.68 7.67 -26.82
C THR A 255 3.86 6.79 -26.42
N SER A 256 3.68 5.86 -25.46
CA SER A 256 4.74 4.92 -25.12
C SER A 256 4.77 3.79 -26.14
N PRO A 257 5.90 3.59 -26.87
CA PRO A 257 6.05 2.40 -27.70
C PRO A 257 5.94 1.17 -26.80
N SER A 258 5.04 0.26 -27.13
CA SER A 258 4.91 -1.03 -26.47
C SER A 258 6.28 -1.65 -26.29
N PRO A 259 6.73 -1.99 -25.08
CA PRO A 259 7.95 -2.74 -24.91
C PRO A 259 7.78 -4.09 -25.64
N ARG A 260 8.55 -4.28 -26.68
CA ARG A 260 8.71 -5.58 -27.36
C ARG A 260 9.56 -6.50 -26.51
#